data_192a1b7159b4d3419d29fdb5b5e68949
#
_entry.id   192a1b7159b4d3419d29fdb5b5e68949
#
_cell.length_a   1.000
_cell.length_b   1.000
_cell.length_c   1.000
_cell.angle_alpha   90.00
_cell.angle_beta   90.00
_cell.angle_gamma   90.00
#
_symmetry.space_group_name_H-M   'P 1'
#
loop_
_entity.id
_entity.type
_entity.pdbx_description
1 polymer ?
#
loop_
_entity_poly.entity_id
_entity_poly.type
_entity_poly.pdbx_seq_one_letter_code
_entity_poly.pdbx_strand_id
1 'polypeptide(L)'
;MDETKKGFMQNIGDLSFKKIDETNYEFSIKVEEKFLNTGKIAHGGFIATIADTGMGNAAHIAGGNKRAVTINLDIKFISAGKLNDILTGRVEILKKTKTLVFINCKILNSKGIVATASGTWKILI
;
A
#
# COMPACT_ATOMS: atom_id res chain seq x y z
N MET A 1 17.35 2.91 12.58
CA MET A 1 15.87 3.00 12.70
C MET A 1 15.26 3.01 11.31
N ASP A 2 14.23 2.20 11.14
CA ASP A 2 13.51 2.12 9.87
C ASP A 2 12.72 3.42 9.63
N GLU A 3 12.98 4.08 8.50
CA GLU A 3 12.31 5.34 8.14
C GLU A 3 10.79 5.17 7.99
N THR A 4 10.32 3.97 7.59
CA THR A 4 8.88 3.71 7.44
C THR A 4 8.14 3.73 8.77
N LYS A 5 8.85 3.66 9.91
CA LYS A 5 8.26 3.70 11.26
C LYS A 5 8.26 5.08 11.88
N LYS A 6 8.70 6.10 11.13
CA LYS A 6 8.70 7.50 11.58
C LYS A 6 7.50 8.25 11.03
N GLY A 7 7.22 9.40 11.61
CA GLY A 7 6.14 10.27 11.16
C GLY A 7 4.78 9.60 11.24
N PHE A 8 3.97 9.78 10.23
CA PHE A 8 2.60 9.25 10.21
C PHE A 8 2.54 7.74 10.38
N MET A 9 3.50 7.00 9.82
CA MET A 9 3.49 5.54 9.86
C MET A 9 3.69 4.94 11.25
N GLN A 10 4.17 5.72 12.25
CA GLN A 10 4.19 5.21 13.63
C GLN A 10 2.79 4.88 14.15
N ASN A 11 1.74 5.47 13.59
CA ASN A 11 0.35 5.20 13.98
C ASN A 11 -0.17 3.89 13.38
N ILE A 12 0.45 3.42 12.32
CA ILE A 12 0.07 2.20 11.61
C ILE A 12 0.80 0.98 12.16
N GLY A 13 2.07 1.14 12.56
CA GLY A 13 2.88 0.05 13.08
C GLY A 13 3.57 -0.74 11.96
N ASP A 14 3.62 -2.05 12.13
CA ASP A 14 4.45 -2.90 11.27
C ASP A 14 3.73 -3.33 10.00
N LEU A 15 4.01 -2.62 8.92
CA LEU A 15 3.62 -3.03 7.57
C LEU A 15 4.77 -3.86 6.98
N SER A 16 4.54 -5.16 6.78
CA SER A 16 5.51 -6.03 6.12
C SER A 16 5.56 -5.72 4.64
N PHE A 17 6.74 -5.69 4.06
CA PHE A 17 6.90 -5.38 2.65
C PHE A 17 8.01 -6.23 2.05
N LYS A 18 7.78 -6.79 0.87
CA LYS A 18 8.80 -7.57 0.15
C LYS A 18 8.70 -7.40 -1.34
N LYS A 19 9.85 -7.48 -2.01
CA LYS A 19 9.95 -7.56 -3.45
C LYS A 19 9.81 -9.03 -3.87
N ILE A 20 8.89 -9.31 -4.80
CA ILE A 20 8.70 -10.64 -5.35
C ILE A 20 9.58 -10.83 -6.58
N ASP A 21 9.51 -9.88 -7.52
CA ASP A 21 10.35 -9.83 -8.70
C ASP A 21 10.48 -8.36 -9.16
N GLU A 22 10.96 -8.11 -10.37
CA GLU A 22 11.23 -6.75 -10.84
C GLU A 22 9.98 -5.88 -10.96
N THR A 23 8.80 -6.48 -11.10
CA THR A 23 7.54 -5.73 -11.29
C THR A 23 6.50 -6.05 -10.23
N ASN A 24 6.74 -7.02 -9.35
CA ASN A 24 5.75 -7.44 -8.35
C ASN A 24 6.30 -7.31 -6.94
N TYR A 25 5.46 -6.76 -6.06
CA TYR A 25 5.75 -6.53 -4.64
C TYR A 25 4.55 -6.95 -3.81
N GLU A 26 4.77 -7.19 -2.54
CA GLU A 26 3.71 -7.59 -1.63
C GLU A 26 3.88 -6.91 -0.28
N PHE A 27 2.78 -6.46 0.29
CA PHE A 27 2.79 -5.97 1.67
C PHE A 27 1.69 -6.67 2.46
N SER A 28 1.81 -6.67 3.78
CA SER A 28 0.76 -7.22 4.63
C SER A 28 0.73 -6.53 5.98
N ILE A 29 -0.47 -6.51 6.57
CA ILE A 29 -0.68 -5.95 7.89
C ILE A 29 -1.93 -6.57 8.50
N LYS A 30 -1.91 -6.75 9.82
CA LYS A 30 -3.09 -7.20 10.57
C LYS A 30 -3.98 -6.01 10.90
N VAL A 31 -5.29 -6.19 10.74
CA VAL A 31 -6.27 -5.19 11.14
C VAL A 31 -6.42 -5.20 12.65
N GLU A 32 -5.91 -4.18 13.31
CA GLU A 32 -6.03 -3.98 14.75
C GLU A 32 -7.25 -3.12 15.06
N GLU A 33 -7.68 -3.13 16.31
CA GLU A 33 -8.87 -2.37 16.74
C GLU A 33 -8.75 -0.88 16.44
N LYS A 34 -7.57 -0.30 16.61
CA LYS A 34 -7.35 1.15 16.35
C LYS A 34 -7.50 1.53 14.87
N PHE A 35 -7.58 0.54 13.97
CA PHE A 35 -7.77 0.79 12.53
C PHE A 35 -9.22 0.71 12.08
N LEU A 36 -10.13 0.43 13.01
CA LEU A 36 -11.55 0.27 12.70
C LEU A 36 -12.25 1.62 12.66
N ASN A 37 -13.28 1.71 11.82
CA ASN A 37 -14.21 2.84 11.82
C ASN A 37 -15.34 2.60 12.84
N THR A 38 -16.30 3.53 12.92
CA THR A 38 -17.43 3.40 13.83
C THR A 38 -18.32 2.20 13.53
N GLY A 39 -18.30 1.69 12.30
CA GLY A 39 -19.00 0.47 11.90
C GLY A 39 -18.23 -0.82 12.20
N LYS A 40 -17.09 -0.71 12.88
CA LYS A 40 -16.25 -1.82 13.31
C LYS A 40 -15.67 -2.64 12.15
N ILE A 41 -15.40 -1.99 11.03
CA ILE A 41 -14.64 -2.55 9.92
C ILE A 41 -13.43 -1.65 9.65
N ALA A 42 -12.44 -2.17 8.93
CA ALA A 42 -11.23 -1.40 8.62
C ALA A 42 -11.60 -0.05 7.99
N HIS A 43 -11.10 1.03 8.58
CA HIS A 43 -11.36 2.39 8.12
C HIS A 43 -10.80 2.58 6.70
N GLY A 44 -11.58 3.24 5.83
CA GLY A 44 -11.12 3.52 4.46
C GLY A 44 -9.83 4.30 4.42
N GLY A 45 -9.64 5.25 5.36
CA GLY A 45 -8.38 5.99 5.48
C GLY A 45 -7.19 5.11 5.85
N PHE A 46 -7.40 4.07 6.67
CA PHE A 46 -6.36 3.10 6.96
C PHE A 46 -6.00 2.30 5.70
N ILE A 47 -7.00 1.83 4.96
CA ILE A 47 -6.77 1.09 3.71
C ILE A 47 -6.03 1.97 2.70
N ALA A 48 -6.42 3.24 2.59
CA ALA A 48 -5.74 4.19 1.71
C ALA A 48 -4.28 4.38 2.12
N THR A 49 -4.01 4.44 3.42
CA THR A 49 -2.65 4.60 3.94
C THR A 49 -1.76 3.41 3.59
N ILE A 50 -2.24 2.19 3.78
CA ILE A 50 -1.42 1.01 3.47
C ILE A 50 -1.22 0.84 1.97
N ALA A 51 -2.22 1.20 1.16
CA ALA A 51 -2.09 1.20 -0.29
C ALA A 51 -1.02 2.20 -0.73
N ASP A 52 -1.13 3.45 -0.28
CA ASP A 52 -0.18 4.50 -0.64
C ASP A 52 1.25 4.14 -0.21
N THR A 53 1.40 3.64 1.01
CA THR A 53 2.72 3.28 1.54
C THR A 53 3.33 2.08 0.80
N GLY A 54 2.55 1.02 0.59
CA GLY A 54 3.04 -0.17 -0.10
C GLY A 54 3.38 0.09 -1.55
N MET A 55 2.49 0.80 -2.25
CA MET A 55 2.74 1.17 -3.65
C MET A 55 3.89 2.16 -3.77
N GLY A 56 3.99 3.11 -2.83
CA GLY A 56 5.10 4.07 -2.78
C GLY A 56 6.46 3.40 -2.53
N ASN A 57 6.49 2.39 -1.66
CA ASN A 57 7.71 1.60 -1.45
C ASN A 57 8.14 0.88 -2.73
N ALA A 58 7.18 0.34 -3.48
CA ALA A 58 7.46 -0.29 -4.77
C ALA A 58 8.02 0.73 -5.76
N ALA A 59 7.44 1.93 -5.82
CA ALA A 59 7.92 3.01 -6.68
C ALA A 59 9.35 3.40 -6.32
N HIS A 60 9.66 3.49 -5.03
CA HIS A 60 11.00 3.81 -4.53
C HIS A 60 12.03 2.79 -5.03
N ILE A 61 11.74 1.51 -4.85
CA ILE A 61 12.66 0.44 -5.27
C ILE A 61 12.78 0.39 -6.79
N ALA A 62 11.66 0.43 -7.51
CA ALA A 62 11.66 0.43 -8.97
C ALA A 62 12.40 1.63 -9.55
N GLY A 63 12.38 2.75 -8.82
CA GLY A 63 13.09 3.98 -9.19
C GLY A 63 14.57 4.00 -8.85
N GLY A 64 15.16 2.87 -8.48
CA GLY A 64 16.58 2.79 -8.14
C GLY A 64 16.88 3.28 -6.73
N ASN A 65 15.96 3.08 -5.82
CA ASN A 65 16.03 3.52 -4.42
C ASN A 65 16.06 5.05 -4.27
N LYS A 66 15.52 5.75 -5.25
CA LYS A 66 15.35 7.20 -5.17
C LYS A 66 14.01 7.53 -4.51
N ARG A 67 13.93 8.70 -3.90
CA ARG A 67 12.69 9.16 -3.30
C ARG A 67 11.61 9.27 -4.38
N ALA A 68 10.40 8.81 -4.07
CA ALA A 68 9.25 8.91 -4.96
C ALA A 68 8.09 9.55 -4.20
N VAL A 69 7.29 10.34 -4.91
CA VAL A 69 6.12 11.01 -4.32
C VAL A 69 4.87 10.64 -5.11
N THR A 70 3.75 10.50 -4.40
CA THR A 70 2.47 10.16 -4.99
C THR A 70 1.92 11.35 -5.78
N ILE A 71 1.61 11.13 -7.06
CA ILE A 71 0.92 12.14 -7.88
C ILE A 71 -0.59 11.94 -7.76
N ASN A 72 -1.06 10.70 -7.91
CA ASN A 72 -2.45 10.39 -7.71
C ASN A 72 -2.60 8.98 -7.17
N LEU A 73 -3.72 8.74 -6.51
CA LEU A 73 -4.09 7.44 -5.95
C LEU A 73 -5.60 7.30 -6.05
N ASP A 74 -6.05 6.30 -6.80
CA ASP A 74 -7.47 5.99 -6.97
C ASP A 74 -7.74 4.65 -6.30
N ILE A 75 -8.69 4.63 -5.35
CA ILE A 75 -9.00 3.44 -4.57
C ILE A 75 -10.47 3.11 -4.71
N LYS A 76 -10.76 1.82 -4.93
CA LYS A 76 -12.12 1.28 -4.85
C LYS A 76 -12.21 0.38 -3.64
N PHE A 77 -13.15 0.68 -2.74
CA PHE A 77 -13.42 -0.13 -1.55
C PHE A 77 -14.49 -1.14 -1.92
N ILE A 78 -14.15 -2.42 -1.92
CA ILE A 78 -14.98 -3.47 -2.52
C ILE A 78 -15.69 -4.30 -1.46
N SER A 79 -14.98 -4.71 -0.41
CA SER A 79 -15.57 -5.45 0.69
C SER A 79 -14.92 -5.07 2.02
N ALA A 80 -15.52 -5.50 3.12
CA ALA A 80 -15.08 -5.12 4.45
C ALA A 80 -13.83 -5.90 4.89
N GLY A 81 -12.84 -5.18 5.38
CA GLY A 81 -11.77 -5.76 6.17
C GLY A 81 -12.22 -5.76 7.63
N LYS A 82 -12.03 -6.87 8.34
CA LYS A 82 -12.53 -7.05 9.69
C LYS A 82 -11.38 -7.16 10.70
N LEU A 83 -11.70 -6.94 11.96
CA LEU A 83 -10.74 -7.10 13.05
C LEU A 83 -10.02 -8.45 12.94
N ASN A 84 -8.72 -8.42 13.10
CA ASN A 84 -7.82 -9.57 13.03
C ASN A 84 -7.59 -10.15 11.62
N ASP A 85 -8.24 -9.61 10.60
CA ASP A 85 -7.88 -9.98 9.22
C ASP A 85 -6.41 -9.64 8.95
N ILE A 86 -5.75 -10.48 8.19
CA ILE A 86 -4.48 -10.12 7.56
C ILE A 86 -4.80 -9.59 6.18
N LEU A 87 -4.54 -8.30 5.96
CA LEU A 87 -4.69 -7.70 4.65
C LEU A 87 -3.38 -7.84 3.88
N THR A 88 -3.46 -8.42 2.70
CA THR A 88 -2.29 -8.59 1.83
C THR A 88 -2.47 -7.74 0.59
N GLY A 89 -1.52 -6.85 0.35
CA GLY A 89 -1.49 -6.03 -0.85
C GLY A 89 -0.58 -6.65 -1.90
N ARG A 90 -1.10 -6.89 -3.08
CA ARG A 90 -0.32 -7.35 -4.24
C ARG A 90 -0.14 -6.18 -5.18
N VAL A 91 1.10 -5.76 -5.33
CA VAL A 91 1.48 -4.56 -6.06
C VAL A 91 2.15 -4.95 -7.37
N GLU A 92 1.70 -4.36 -8.47
CA GLU A 92 2.27 -4.60 -9.79
C GLU A 92 2.67 -3.29 -10.44
N ILE A 93 3.93 -3.19 -10.85
CA ILE A 93 4.41 -2.08 -11.68
C ILE A 93 3.93 -2.32 -13.11
N LEU A 94 3.06 -1.44 -13.61
CA LEU A 94 2.56 -1.54 -14.99
C LEU A 94 3.56 -0.98 -15.98
N LYS A 95 4.16 0.14 -15.64
CA LYS A 95 5.14 0.82 -16.49
C LYS A 95 5.99 1.75 -15.64
N LYS A 96 7.27 1.79 -15.95
CA LYS A 96 8.20 2.76 -15.40
C LYS A 96 8.82 3.56 -16.54
N THR A 97 8.79 4.88 -16.41
CA THR A 97 9.56 5.78 -17.28
C THR A 97 10.75 6.31 -16.49
N LYS A 98 11.49 7.25 -17.05
CA LYS A 98 12.61 7.88 -16.35
C LYS A 98 12.18 8.53 -15.03
N THR A 99 10.98 9.13 -15.00
CA THR A 99 10.53 9.93 -13.85
C THR A 99 9.21 9.49 -13.26
N LEU A 100 8.48 8.57 -13.91
CA LEU A 100 7.15 8.15 -13.47
C LEU A 100 7.06 6.63 -13.32
N VAL A 101 6.25 6.20 -12.34
CA VAL A 101 5.94 4.79 -12.13
C VAL A 101 4.42 4.65 -12.05
N PHE A 102 3.86 3.81 -12.90
CA PHE A 102 2.42 3.52 -12.95
C PHE A 102 2.18 2.17 -12.28
N ILE A 103 1.33 2.13 -11.26
CA ILE A 103 1.22 0.97 -10.37
C ILE A 103 -0.23 0.61 -10.12
N ASN A 104 -0.51 -0.70 -10.08
CA ASN A 104 -1.78 -1.26 -9.62
C ASN A 104 -1.57 -2.06 -8.34
N CYS A 105 -2.63 -2.17 -7.54
CA CYS A 105 -2.60 -2.93 -6.31
C CYS A 105 -3.96 -3.59 -6.06
N LYS A 106 -3.92 -4.82 -5.53
CA LYS A 106 -5.09 -5.51 -4.99
C LYS A 106 -4.83 -5.79 -3.52
N ILE A 107 -5.76 -5.40 -2.66
CA ILE A 107 -5.69 -5.69 -1.23
C ILE A 107 -6.71 -6.77 -0.92
N LEU A 108 -6.27 -7.87 -0.35
CA LEU A 108 -7.08 -9.06 -0.12
C LEU A 108 -7.08 -9.44 1.36
N ASN A 109 -8.19 -10.04 1.80
CA ASN A 109 -8.23 -10.85 3.03
C ASN A 109 -8.44 -12.32 2.63
N SER A 110 -8.72 -13.19 3.59
CA SER A 110 -8.93 -14.63 3.32
C SER A 110 -10.14 -14.92 2.45
N LYS A 111 -11.08 -13.97 2.32
CA LYS A 111 -12.33 -14.16 1.56
C LYS A 111 -12.27 -13.57 0.15
N GLY A 112 -11.25 -12.77 -0.16
CA GLY A 112 -11.11 -12.18 -1.48
C GLY A 112 -10.68 -10.72 -1.45
N ILE A 113 -11.07 -9.97 -2.47
CA ILE A 113 -10.64 -8.59 -2.64
C ILE A 113 -11.39 -7.66 -1.69
N VAL A 114 -10.63 -6.92 -0.89
CA VAL A 114 -11.14 -5.86 0.00
C VAL A 114 -11.12 -4.51 -0.71
N ALA A 115 -10.06 -4.24 -1.45
CA ALA A 115 -9.90 -2.99 -2.19
C ALA A 115 -8.97 -3.17 -3.38
N THR A 116 -9.14 -2.30 -4.38
CA THR A 116 -8.18 -2.19 -5.48
C THR A 116 -7.72 -0.75 -5.57
N ALA A 117 -6.49 -0.55 -6.02
CA ALA A 117 -5.92 0.78 -6.16
C ALA A 117 -5.11 0.89 -7.45
N SER A 118 -5.09 2.08 -8.00
CA SER A 118 -4.18 2.43 -9.09
C SER A 118 -3.61 3.81 -8.81
N GLY A 119 -2.40 4.05 -9.25
CA GLY A 119 -1.78 5.35 -9.00
C GLY A 119 -0.52 5.57 -9.80
N THR A 120 -0.01 6.79 -9.66
CA THR A 120 1.20 7.24 -10.34
C THR A 120 2.11 7.89 -9.31
N TRP A 121 3.39 7.53 -9.36
CA TRP A 121 4.42 8.10 -8.50
C TRP A 121 5.47 8.80 -9.35
N LYS A 122 5.95 9.92 -8.85
CA LYS A 122 7.06 10.64 -9.48
C LYS A 122 8.36 10.32 -8.75
N ILE A 123 9.37 9.89 -9.50
CA ILE A 123 10.71 9.67 -9.00
C ILE A 123 11.42 11.02 -8.95
N LEU A 124 11.94 11.39 -7.77
CA LEU A 124 12.69 12.62 -7.58
C LEU A 124 14.16 12.34 -7.90
N ILE A 125 14.70 13.11 -8.82
CA ILE A 125 16.06 12.94 -9.30
C ILE A 125 17.01 13.93 -8.61
#